data_369fcb2387a1e12806ab1c75a6c0f9f0
#
_entry.id   369fcb2387a1e12806ab1c75a6c0f9f0
#
_cell.length_a   1.000
_cell.length_b   1.000
_cell.length_c   1.000
_cell.angle_alpha   90.00
_cell.angle_beta   90.00
_cell.angle_gamma   90.00
#
_symmetry.space_group_name_H-M   'P 1'
#
loop_
_entity.id
_entity.type
_entity.pdbx_description
1 polymer ?
#
loop_
_entity_poly.entity_id
_entity_poly.type
_entity_poly.pdbx_seq_one_letter_code
_entity_poly.pdbx_strand_id
1 'polypeptide(L)'
;DTAAADFQSKETGLIDGVGTEEEVLGQIRSLVSLLPSNNEDTDNYTECTDDLNRVCAELANCAGDTAIALSQIADNGEFFETKADYAKDMVTGFIRLNGATIGAVANRSEVYDAEGKKVETFDGSISARGARKAADFVKFCDAFDIPVLTLTNATGFMATLCSEKMMAKSVGELVAAFADATVPKVNV
;
A
#
# COMPACT_ATOMS: atom_id res chain seq x y z
N ASP A 1 8.42 -22.89 -11.67
CA ASP A 1 7.37 -23.56 -10.91
C ASP A 1 6.32 -22.53 -10.44
N THR A 2 5.12 -22.59 -11.02
CA THR A 2 4.04 -21.65 -10.71
C THR A 2 3.44 -21.81 -9.30
N ALA A 3 3.77 -22.88 -8.59
CA ALA A 3 3.38 -23.10 -7.19
C ALA A 3 4.38 -22.50 -6.18
N ALA A 4 5.54 -22.02 -6.64
CA ALA A 4 6.53 -21.44 -5.76
C ALA A 4 6.02 -20.12 -5.13
N ALA A 5 6.26 -19.94 -3.83
CA ALA A 5 5.85 -18.74 -3.10
C ALA A 5 6.40 -17.46 -3.75
N ASP A 6 7.66 -17.51 -4.21
CA ASP A 6 8.33 -16.40 -4.91
C ASP A 6 7.61 -16.01 -6.22
N PHE A 7 7.13 -16.98 -7.00
CA PHE A 7 6.33 -16.69 -8.19
C PHE A 7 4.98 -16.07 -7.82
N GLN A 8 4.32 -16.59 -6.79
CA GLN A 8 3.01 -16.10 -6.37
C GLN A 8 3.09 -14.70 -5.74
N SER A 9 4.18 -14.36 -5.06
CA SER A 9 4.36 -13.02 -4.50
C SER A 9 4.73 -11.98 -5.56
N LYS A 10 5.64 -12.31 -6.50
CA LYS A 10 6.21 -11.34 -7.46
C LYS A 10 5.43 -11.20 -8.75
N GLU A 11 4.86 -12.31 -9.27
CA GLU A 11 4.24 -12.31 -10.59
C GLU A 11 2.72 -12.24 -10.55
N THR A 12 2.08 -12.88 -9.59
CA THR A 12 0.62 -12.94 -9.52
C THR A 12 0.02 -11.97 -8.49
N GLY A 13 0.79 -11.61 -7.46
CA GLY A 13 0.30 -10.83 -6.33
C GLY A 13 -0.75 -11.56 -5.49
N LEU A 14 -0.79 -12.90 -5.55
CA LEU A 14 -1.72 -13.70 -4.77
C LEU A 14 -1.32 -13.75 -3.29
N ILE A 15 -0.01 -13.69 -3.00
CA ILE A 15 0.56 -13.75 -1.67
C ILE A 15 1.01 -12.35 -1.24
N ASP A 16 0.64 -11.94 -0.02
CA ASP A 16 0.95 -10.63 0.53
C ASP A 16 2.37 -10.53 1.09
N GLY A 17 2.91 -11.60 1.65
CA GLY A 17 4.26 -11.66 2.19
C GLY A 17 4.86 -13.05 2.15
N VAL A 18 6.18 -13.11 2.04
CA VAL A 18 6.98 -14.33 2.03
C VAL A 18 8.15 -14.17 3.00
N GLY A 19 8.50 -15.22 3.71
CA GLY A 19 9.61 -15.23 4.65
C GLY A 19 9.75 -16.56 5.36
N THR A 20 10.59 -16.60 6.37
CA THR A 20 10.69 -17.72 7.32
C THR A 20 9.40 -17.83 8.13
N GLU A 21 9.19 -18.96 8.77
CA GLU A 21 8.02 -19.18 9.65
C GLU A 21 7.90 -18.09 10.73
N GLU A 22 9.00 -17.72 11.38
CA GLU A 22 9.02 -16.68 12.40
C GLU A 22 8.66 -15.30 11.83
N GLU A 23 9.21 -14.94 10.68
CA GLU A 23 8.90 -13.67 10.00
C GLU A 23 7.42 -13.60 9.59
N VAL A 24 6.89 -14.66 8.97
CA VAL A 24 5.48 -14.71 8.54
C VAL A 24 4.53 -14.66 9.73
N LEU A 25 4.83 -15.38 10.82
CA LEU A 25 4.04 -15.30 12.06
C LEU A 25 4.09 -13.89 12.69
N GLY A 26 5.24 -13.22 12.61
CA GLY A 26 5.38 -11.82 13.01
C GLY A 26 4.51 -10.89 12.15
N GLN A 27 4.54 -11.04 10.84
CA GLN A 27 3.71 -10.27 9.89
C GLN A 27 2.21 -10.50 10.15
N ILE A 28 1.78 -11.73 10.39
CA ILE A 28 0.38 -12.04 10.72
C ILE A 28 -0.05 -11.33 12.01
N ARG A 29 0.77 -11.35 13.05
CA ARG A 29 0.48 -10.63 14.31
C ARG A 29 0.36 -9.13 14.09
N SER A 30 1.25 -8.54 13.31
CA SER A 30 1.21 -7.13 12.96
C SER A 30 -0.07 -6.78 12.19
N LEU A 31 -0.42 -7.58 11.19
CA LEU A 31 -1.66 -7.38 10.42
C LEU A 31 -2.91 -7.47 11.31
N VAL A 32 -3.00 -8.51 12.14
CA VAL A 32 -4.15 -8.68 13.05
C VAL A 32 -4.27 -7.51 14.03
N SER A 33 -3.16 -6.92 14.49
CA SER A 33 -3.18 -5.75 15.37
C SER A 33 -3.69 -4.47 14.69
N LEU A 34 -3.64 -4.41 13.35
CA LEU A 34 -4.08 -3.26 12.56
C LEU A 34 -5.55 -3.35 12.14
N LEU A 35 -6.13 -4.56 12.13
CA LEU A 35 -7.49 -4.79 11.71
C LEU A 35 -8.47 -4.73 12.88
N PRO A 36 -9.74 -4.35 12.64
CA PRO A 36 -10.80 -4.50 13.64
C PRO A 36 -11.05 -5.99 13.94
N SER A 37 -11.76 -6.28 15.01
CA SER A 37 -12.07 -7.65 15.45
C SER A 37 -12.87 -8.45 14.41
N ASN A 38 -13.67 -7.77 13.62
CA ASN A 38 -14.46 -8.33 12.52
C ASN A 38 -14.87 -7.18 11.56
N ASN A 39 -15.58 -7.51 10.49
CA ASN A 39 -16.01 -6.53 9.48
C ASN A 39 -17.26 -5.69 9.86
N GLU A 40 -17.84 -5.91 11.01
CA GLU A 40 -18.95 -5.12 11.55
C GLU A 40 -18.50 -4.19 12.69
N ASP A 41 -17.22 -4.33 13.12
CA ASP A 41 -16.64 -3.59 14.23
C ASP A 41 -15.72 -2.49 13.68
N THR A 42 -15.90 -1.27 14.17
CA THR A 42 -15.08 -0.12 13.80
C THR A 42 -13.96 0.17 14.80
N ASP A 43 -13.77 -0.69 15.79
CA ASP A 43 -12.76 -0.54 16.85
C ASP A 43 -11.37 -0.96 16.36
N ASN A 44 -10.77 -0.13 15.51
CA ASN A 44 -9.40 -0.27 15.01
C ASN A 44 -8.46 0.82 15.56
N TYR A 45 -8.77 1.33 16.75
CA TYR A 45 -8.02 2.39 17.42
C TYR A 45 -7.12 1.83 18.52
N THR A 46 -5.90 2.36 18.61
CA THR A 46 -4.96 2.14 19.72
C THR A 46 -4.50 3.48 20.27
N GLU A 47 -4.08 3.52 21.55
CA GLU A 47 -3.52 4.73 22.14
C GLU A 47 -2.29 5.19 21.34
N CYS A 48 -2.31 6.43 20.87
CA CYS A 48 -1.18 7.02 20.16
C CYS A 48 -0.09 7.44 21.17
N THR A 49 1.12 6.94 20.99
CA THR A 49 2.30 7.27 21.80
C THR A 49 3.25 8.23 21.08
N ASP A 50 2.95 8.59 19.82
CA ASP A 50 3.78 9.51 19.02
C ASP A 50 3.47 10.98 19.32
N ASP A 51 4.43 11.87 19.05
CA ASP A 51 4.22 13.32 19.10
C ASP A 51 3.48 13.79 17.83
N LEU A 52 2.20 14.12 17.98
CA LEU A 52 1.36 14.58 16.87
C LEU A 52 1.85 15.92 16.23
N ASN A 53 2.77 16.63 16.88
CA ASN A 53 3.34 17.86 16.36
C ASN A 53 4.77 17.67 15.82
N ARG A 54 5.27 16.44 15.72
CA ARG A 54 6.60 16.20 15.16
C ARG A 54 6.68 16.63 13.70
N VAL A 55 7.83 17.14 13.31
CA VAL A 55 8.09 17.56 11.94
C VAL A 55 8.66 16.41 11.14
N CYS A 56 8.05 16.10 9.99
CA CYS A 56 8.56 15.13 9.03
C CYS A 56 9.57 15.82 8.08
N ALA A 57 10.74 16.17 8.59
CA ALA A 57 11.72 17.02 7.87
C ALA A 57 12.20 16.39 6.55
N GLU A 58 12.30 15.05 6.51
CA GLU A 58 12.82 14.32 5.34
C GLU A 58 11.74 13.95 4.31
N LEU A 59 10.49 14.31 4.55
CA LEU A 59 9.36 13.90 3.69
C LEU A 59 9.56 14.35 2.23
N ALA A 60 10.07 15.55 2.02
CA ALA A 60 10.34 16.06 0.67
C ALA A 60 11.44 15.28 -0.06
N ASN A 61 12.40 14.71 0.67
CA ASN A 61 13.51 13.95 0.09
C ASN A 61 13.12 12.51 -0.27
N CYS A 62 12.07 11.96 0.34
CA CYS A 62 11.62 10.60 0.11
C CYS A 62 10.33 10.49 -0.74
N ALA A 63 9.85 11.59 -1.31
CA ALA A 63 8.59 11.62 -2.07
C ALA A 63 8.57 10.67 -3.28
N GLY A 64 9.71 10.26 -3.80
CA GLY A 64 9.82 9.25 -4.86
C GLY A 64 9.58 7.82 -4.38
N ASP A 65 9.95 7.51 -3.12
CA ASP A 65 9.62 6.26 -2.45
C ASP A 65 8.49 6.48 -1.44
N THR A 66 7.28 6.24 -1.87
CA THR A 66 6.09 6.49 -1.05
C THR A 66 5.93 5.52 0.12
N ALA A 67 6.62 4.38 0.13
CA ALA A 67 6.68 3.52 1.30
C ALA A 67 7.45 4.20 2.44
N ILE A 68 8.58 4.85 2.12
CA ILE A 68 9.33 5.66 3.09
C ILE A 68 8.50 6.88 3.50
N ALA A 69 7.86 7.57 2.55
CA ALA A 69 7.01 8.72 2.85
C ALA A 69 5.87 8.35 3.81
N LEU A 70 5.20 7.21 3.60
CA LEU A 70 4.17 6.70 4.48
C LEU A 70 4.70 6.39 5.89
N SER A 71 5.88 5.77 6.00
CA SER A 71 6.49 5.56 7.31
C SER A 71 6.85 6.87 8.02
N GLN A 72 7.23 7.92 7.30
CA GLN A 72 7.52 9.23 7.90
C GLN A 72 6.30 9.90 8.51
N ILE A 73 5.11 9.73 7.94
CA ILE A 73 3.87 10.33 8.46
C ILE A 73 3.14 9.44 9.46
N ALA A 74 3.42 8.14 9.46
CA ALA A 74 2.77 7.17 10.34
C ALA A 74 3.19 7.35 11.81
N ASP A 75 2.29 7.04 12.73
CA ASP A 75 2.60 7.00 14.17
C ASP A 75 3.79 6.07 14.41
N ASN A 76 4.78 6.53 15.16
CA ASN A 76 6.04 5.85 15.47
C ASN A 76 6.83 5.36 14.23
N GLY A 77 6.52 5.86 13.04
CA GLY A 77 7.17 5.44 11.80
C GLY A 77 6.76 4.05 11.30
N GLU A 78 5.67 3.48 11.82
CA GLU A 78 5.24 2.13 11.51
C GLU A 78 4.38 2.09 10.24
N PHE A 79 4.90 1.45 9.20
CA PHE A 79 4.18 1.17 7.95
C PHE A 79 4.19 -0.33 7.66
N PHE A 80 3.01 -0.93 7.50
CA PHE A 80 2.83 -2.32 7.10
C PHE A 80 2.49 -2.38 5.61
N GLU A 81 3.49 -2.61 4.76
CA GLU A 81 3.30 -2.74 3.30
C GLU A 81 2.74 -4.14 2.97
N THR A 82 1.66 -4.18 2.18
CA THR A 82 1.09 -5.40 1.62
C THR A 82 1.61 -5.61 0.20
N LYS A 83 1.88 -6.85 -0.20
CA LYS A 83 2.33 -7.19 -1.56
C LYS A 83 3.54 -6.36 -2.00
N ALA A 84 4.53 -6.17 -1.10
CA ALA A 84 5.70 -5.32 -1.35
C ALA A 84 6.49 -5.72 -2.60
N ASP A 85 6.53 -7.01 -2.92
CA ASP A 85 7.25 -7.55 -4.08
C ASP A 85 6.44 -7.53 -5.39
N TYR A 86 5.14 -7.28 -5.33
CA TYR A 86 4.26 -7.25 -6.50
C TYR A 86 3.93 -5.81 -6.92
N ALA A 87 4.04 -5.53 -8.23
CA ALA A 87 3.70 -4.23 -8.80
C ALA A 87 4.26 -3.08 -7.93
N LYS A 88 5.58 -3.00 -7.82
CA LYS A 88 6.28 -2.09 -6.92
C LYS A 88 6.10 -0.61 -7.26
N ASP A 89 5.60 -0.29 -8.47
CA ASP A 89 5.15 1.03 -8.87
C ASP A 89 3.93 1.53 -8.09
N MET A 90 3.26 0.62 -7.37
CA MET A 90 2.11 0.90 -6.50
C MET A 90 2.37 0.35 -5.09
N VAL A 91 2.28 1.20 -4.10
CA VAL A 91 2.38 0.87 -2.67
C VAL A 91 0.99 0.75 -2.10
N THR A 92 0.74 -0.33 -1.36
CA THR A 92 -0.48 -0.53 -0.58
C THR A 92 -0.11 -1.04 0.81
N GLY A 93 -0.80 -0.59 1.83
CA GLY A 93 -0.50 -1.02 3.19
C GLY A 93 -1.25 -0.23 4.24
N PHE A 94 -0.92 -0.45 5.50
CA PHE A 94 -1.57 0.17 6.64
C PHE A 94 -0.60 1.03 7.42
N ILE A 95 -1.07 2.19 7.83
CA ILE A 95 -0.44 3.09 8.81
C ILE A 95 -1.40 3.34 9.96
N ARG A 96 -0.89 3.90 11.05
CA ARG A 96 -1.73 4.54 12.06
C ARG A 96 -1.51 6.04 12.04
N LEU A 97 -2.60 6.79 12.18
CA LEU A 97 -2.58 8.23 12.40
C LEU A 97 -3.39 8.55 13.65
N ASN A 98 -2.74 9.06 14.67
CA ASN A 98 -3.32 9.30 15.99
C ASN A 98 -4.04 8.04 16.54
N GLY A 99 -3.41 6.89 16.39
CA GLY A 99 -3.91 5.60 16.84
C GLY A 99 -4.94 4.91 15.95
N ALA A 100 -5.53 5.61 14.99
CA ALA A 100 -6.50 5.03 14.05
C ALA A 100 -5.79 4.34 12.88
N THR A 101 -6.22 3.13 12.52
CA THR A 101 -5.73 2.43 11.34
C THR A 101 -6.26 3.06 10.07
N ILE A 102 -5.36 3.36 9.14
CA ILE A 102 -5.65 3.96 7.82
C ILE A 102 -5.03 3.06 6.75
N GLY A 103 -5.81 2.71 5.74
CA GLY A 103 -5.30 2.08 4.53
C GLY A 103 -4.64 3.15 3.64
N ALA A 104 -3.45 2.85 3.13
CA ALA A 104 -2.70 3.75 2.28
C ALA A 104 -2.52 3.16 0.88
N VAL A 105 -2.77 3.97 -0.14
CA VAL A 105 -2.54 3.66 -1.55
C VAL A 105 -1.69 4.77 -2.15
N ALA A 106 -0.53 4.45 -2.68
CA ALA A 106 0.37 5.47 -3.21
C ALA A 106 1.13 4.96 -4.44
N ASN A 107 1.25 5.78 -5.49
CA ASN A 107 2.15 5.44 -6.58
C ASN A 107 3.59 5.76 -6.18
N ARG A 108 4.55 4.98 -6.72
CA ARG A 108 5.98 5.03 -6.38
C ARG A 108 6.80 5.20 -7.65
N SER A 109 7.77 6.08 -7.63
CA SER A 109 8.70 6.28 -8.73
C SER A 109 10.13 5.81 -8.43
N GLU A 110 10.47 5.58 -7.17
CA GLU A 110 11.79 5.14 -6.74
C GLU A 110 11.68 4.11 -5.63
N VAL A 111 12.61 3.18 -5.58
CA VAL A 111 12.77 2.21 -4.48
C VAL A 111 14.17 2.34 -3.91
N TYR A 112 14.26 2.46 -2.61
CA TYR A 112 15.52 2.51 -1.87
C TYR A 112 15.68 1.25 -1.01
N ASP A 113 16.91 0.77 -0.87
CA ASP A 113 17.25 -0.31 0.06
C ASP A 113 17.46 0.22 1.49
N ALA A 114 17.74 -0.70 2.42
CA ALA A 114 17.97 -0.37 3.83
C ALA A 114 19.20 0.52 4.06
N GLU A 115 20.15 0.54 3.13
CA GLU A 115 21.33 1.38 3.13
C GLU A 115 21.09 2.76 2.51
N GLY A 116 19.85 3.05 2.07
CA GLY A 116 19.47 4.32 1.43
C GLY A 116 19.96 4.47 0.00
N LYS A 117 20.32 3.36 -0.66
CA LYS A 117 20.70 3.36 -2.08
C LYS A 117 19.48 3.08 -2.95
N LYS A 118 19.33 3.88 -4.01
CA LYS A 118 18.29 3.66 -5.00
C LYS A 118 18.58 2.38 -5.80
N VAL A 119 17.64 1.42 -5.73
CA VAL A 119 17.75 0.11 -6.37
C VAL A 119 16.85 -0.05 -7.59
N GLU A 120 15.75 0.72 -7.66
CA GLU A 120 14.81 0.64 -8.76
C GLU A 120 14.21 2.03 -9.06
N THR A 121 13.82 2.28 -10.29
CA THR A 121 13.19 3.55 -10.73
C THR A 121 12.06 3.25 -11.71
N PHE A 122 10.94 3.92 -11.53
CA PHE A 122 9.76 3.89 -12.41
C PHE A 122 9.55 5.28 -13.00
N ASP A 123 8.88 5.37 -14.14
CA ASP A 123 8.58 6.64 -14.82
C ASP A 123 7.42 7.43 -14.19
N GLY A 124 6.86 6.93 -13.10
CA GLY A 124 5.70 7.51 -12.42
C GLY A 124 4.36 7.17 -13.08
N SER A 125 4.34 6.35 -14.14
CA SER A 125 3.09 5.87 -14.72
C SER A 125 2.51 4.70 -13.91
N ILE A 126 1.18 4.62 -13.89
CA ILE A 126 0.46 3.55 -13.19
C ILE A 126 0.36 2.34 -14.13
N SER A 127 0.90 1.20 -13.71
CA SER A 127 0.79 -0.06 -14.44
C SER A 127 -0.59 -0.71 -14.26
N ALA A 128 -0.98 -1.58 -15.18
CA ALA A 128 -2.21 -2.36 -15.05
C ALA A 128 -2.20 -3.26 -13.80
N ARG A 129 -1.03 -3.80 -13.44
CA ARG A 129 -0.85 -4.60 -12.20
C ARG A 129 -0.99 -3.71 -10.97
N GLY A 130 -0.38 -2.51 -10.98
CA GLY A 130 -0.47 -1.53 -9.89
C GLY A 130 -1.92 -1.05 -9.68
N ALA A 131 -2.65 -0.76 -10.75
CA ALA A 131 -4.06 -0.39 -10.68
C ALA A 131 -4.93 -1.48 -10.03
N ARG A 132 -4.71 -2.76 -10.38
CA ARG A 132 -5.43 -3.89 -9.76
C ARG A 132 -5.05 -4.08 -8.29
N LYS A 133 -3.75 -4.00 -7.96
CA LYS A 133 -3.27 -4.05 -6.57
C LYS A 133 -3.98 -3.01 -5.71
N ALA A 134 -4.05 -1.76 -6.19
CA ALA A 134 -4.75 -0.69 -5.52
C ALA A 134 -6.26 -0.94 -5.39
N ALA A 135 -6.92 -1.41 -6.47
CA ALA A 135 -8.35 -1.72 -6.46
C ALA A 135 -8.71 -2.80 -5.44
N ASP A 136 -7.95 -3.89 -5.40
CA ASP A 136 -8.18 -4.99 -4.46
C ASP A 136 -7.95 -4.54 -3.01
N PHE A 137 -6.95 -3.69 -2.78
CA PHE A 137 -6.68 -3.15 -1.45
C PHE A 137 -7.77 -2.18 -0.97
N VAL A 138 -8.29 -1.31 -1.85
CA VAL A 138 -9.41 -0.41 -1.49
C VAL A 138 -10.66 -1.20 -1.13
N LYS A 139 -10.98 -2.26 -1.88
CA LYS A 139 -12.11 -3.15 -1.56
C LYS A 139 -11.92 -3.85 -0.20
N PHE A 140 -10.68 -4.24 0.12
CA PHE A 140 -10.37 -4.81 1.42
C PHE A 140 -10.59 -3.79 2.54
N CYS A 141 -10.10 -2.55 2.38
CA CYS A 141 -10.32 -1.47 3.36
C CYS A 141 -11.81 -1.19 3.56
N ASP A 142 -12.58 -1.12 2.48
CA ASP A 142 -14.03 -0.90 2.56
C ASP A 142 -14.74 -2.05 3.29
N ALA A 143 -14.33 -3.29 3.07
CA ALA A 143 -14.91 -4.46 3.75
C ALA A 143 -14.66 -4.49 5.27
N PHE A 144 -13.66 -3.78 5.76
CA PHE A 144 -13.29 -3.67 7.19
C PHE A 144 -13.48 -2.28 7.78
N ASP A 145 -14.23 -1.40 7.12
CA ASP A 145 -14.48 -0.02 7.54
C ASP A 145 -13.21 0.81 7.82
N ILE A 146 -12.13 0.55 7.06
CA ILE A 146 -10.85 1.24 7.20
C ILE A 146 -10.81 2.43 6.24
N PRO A 147 -10.65 3.69 6.72
CA PRO A 147 -10.48 4.86 5.87
C PRO A 147 -9.27 4.73 4.95
N VAL A 148 -9.32 5.35 3.77
CA VAL A 148 -8.26 5.27 2.76
C VAL A 148 -7.60 6.64 2.54
N LEU A 149 -6.28 6.67 2.68
CA LEU A 149 -5.41 7.77 2.27
C LEU A 149 -4.74 7.43 0.94
N THR A 150 -4.87 8.31 -0.04
CA THR A 150 -4.19 8.17 -1.34
C THR A 150 -3.14 9.26 -1.51
N LEU A 151 -1.90 8.87 -1.82
CA LEU A 151 -0.83 9.80 -2.22
C LEU A 151 -0.61 9.63 -3.73
N THR A 152 -0.90 10.69 -4.50
CA THR A 152 -0.90 10.62 -5.95
C THR A 152 0.14 11.56 -6.56
N ASN A 153 1.15 10.99 -7.20
CA ASN A 153 2.10 11.72 -8.03
C ASN A 153 2.33 10.94 -9.33
N ALA A 154 1.27 10.73 -10.10
CA ALA A 154 1.29 9.91 -11.31
C ALA A 154 1.42 10.77 -12.57
N THR A 155 2.25 10.34 -13.51
CA THR A 155 2.40 10.97 -14.82
C THR A 155 1.30 10.56 -15.82
N GLY A 156 0.58 9.48 -15.53
CA GLY A 156 -0.48 8.90 -16.36
C GLY A 156 -0.56 7.40 -16.21
N PHE A 157 -1.07 6.72 -17.24
CA PHE A 157 -1.11 5.26 -17.29
C PHE A 157 -0.01 4.71 -18.20
N MET A 158 0.56 3.57 -17.84
CA MET A 158 1.64 2.94 -18.58
C MET A 158 1.19 2.51 -19.99
N ALA A 159 1.81 3.09 -21.01
CA ALA A 159 1.49 2.85 -22.43
C ALA A 159 2.45 1.84 -23.07
N THR A 160 2.49 0.60 -22.54
CA THR A 160 3.20 -0.53 -23.17
C THR A 160 2.22 -1.52 -23.78
N LEU A 161 2.65 -2.27 -24.78
CA LEU A 161 1.78 -3.25 -25.45
C LEU A 161 1.17 -4.28 -24.46
N CYS A 162 1.92 -4.70 -23.45
CA CYS A 162 1.44 -5.60 -22.41
C CYS A 162 0.46 -4.91 -21.47
N SER A 163 0.75 -3.67 -21.10
CA SER A 163 -0.10 -2.89 -20.20
C SER A 163 -1.42 -2.52 -20.86
N GLU A 164 -1.40 -2.07 -22.11
CA GLU A 164 -2.61 -1.68 -22.85
C GLU A 164 -3.66 -2.79 -22.97
N LYS A 165 -3.23 -4.05 -23.07
CA LYS A 165 -4.17 -5.20 -23.13
C LYS A 165 -5.05 -5.33 -21.89
N MET A 166 -4.56 -4.92 -20.75
CA MET A 166 -5.22 -5.07 -19.46
C MET A 166 -5.64 -3.74 -18.83
N MET A 167 -5.12 -2.61 -19.34
CA MET A 167 -5.25 -1.31 -18.70
C MET A 167 -6.71 -0.89 -18.53
N ALA A 168 -7.51 -0.97 -19.58
CA ALA A 168 -8.91 -0.55 -19.51
C ALA A 168 -9.70 -1.29 -18.44
N LYS A 169 -9.46 -2.61 -18.30
CA LYS A 169 -10.07 -3.42 -17.25
C LYS A 169 -9.57 -3.02 -15.87
N SER A 170 -8.24 -2.94 -15.71
CA SER A 170 -7.62 -2.65 -14.41
C SER A 170 -7.97 -1.26 -13.89
N VAL A 171 -8.02 -0.25 -14.78
CA VAL A 171 -8.45 1.11 -14.42
C VAL A 171 -9.94 1.14 -14.11
N GLY A 172 -10.77 0.41 -14.87
CA GLY A 172 -12.20 0.28 -14.58
C GLY A 172 -12.44 -0.34 -13.20
N GLU A 173 -11.69 -1.37 -12.82
CA GLU A 173 -11.73 -1.99 -11.49
C GLU A 173 -11.29 -1.00 -10.39
N LEU A 174 -10.26 -0.20 -10.64
CA LEU A 174 -9.78 0.83 -9.69
C LEU A 174 -10.83 1.92 -9.49
N VAL A 175 -11.39 2.46 -10.57
CA VAL A 175 -12.44 3.49 -10.50
C VAL A 175 -13.68 2.96 -9.77
N ALA A 176 -14.12 1.74 -10.08
CA ALA A 176 -15.24 1.09 -9.42
C ALA A 176 -14.95 0.91 -7.91
N ALA A 177 -13.77 0.43 -7.53
CA ALA A 177 -13.41 0.26 -6.13
C ALA A 177 -13.49 1.56 -5.34
N PHE A 178 -12.99 2.68 -5.89
CA PHE A 178 -13.08 3.99 -5.24
C PHE A 178 -14.50 4.58 -5.25
N ALA A 179 -15.28 4.31 -6.30
CA ALA A 179 -16.66 4.81 -6.40
C ALA A 179 -17.60 4.06 -5.45
N ASP A 180 -17.43 2.74 -5.33
CA ASP A 180 -18.30 1.89 -4.51
C ASP A 180 -17.93 1.92 -3.02
N ALA A 181 -16.66 2.21 -2.69
CA ALA A 181 -16.21 2.26 -1.30
C ALA A 181 -16.97 3.32 -0.49
N THR A 182 -17.49 2.91 0.65
CA THR A 182 -18.29 3.75 1.57
C THR A 182 -17.45 4.42 2.65
N VAL A 183 -16.23 3.94 2.88
CA VAL A 183 -15.29 4.49 3.87
C VAL A 183 -14.82 5.91 3.49
N PRO A 184 -14.41 6.73 4.48
CA PRO A 184 -13.77 8.01 4.20
C PRO A 184 -12.54 7.86 3.29
N LYS A 185 -12.42 8.72 2.30
CA LYS A 185 -11.31 8.74 1.34
C LYS A 185 -10.71 10.13 1.27
N VAL A 186 -9.39 10.19 1.49
CA VAL A 186 -8.61 11.44 1.36
C VAL A 186 -7.56 11.23 0.28
N ASN A 187 -7.49 12.14 -0.67
CA ASN A 187 -6.50 12.14 -1.74
C ASN A 187 -5.58 13.38 -1.62
N VAL A 188 -4.27 13.15 -1.67
CA VAL A 188 -3.22 14.16 -1.64
C VAL A 188 -2.37 14.08 -2.88
#